data_b26c93b0386c57fb840aa8f808f005b1
#
_entry.id   b26c93b0386c57fb840aa8f808f005b1
#
_cell.length_a   1.000
_cell.length_b   1.000
_cell.length_c   1.000
_cell.angle_alpha   90.00
_cell.angle_beta   90.00
_cell.angle_gamma   90.00
#
_symmetry.space_group_name_H-M   'P 1'
#
loop_
_entity.id
_entity.type
_entity.pdbx_description
1 polymer ?
#
loop_
_entity_poly.entity_id
_entity_poly.type
_entity_poly.pdbx_seq_one_letter_code
_entity_poly.pdbx_strand_id
1 'polypeptide(L)'
;MSDAVSNLLIEKYGMLFFLIVIFALATIAILHFGFNFNINEFITGRKERHRKLAQSYCPHMDFIPREDNSFQVNSLFYTPFGTTNWFCTRCGAMLPYEPDPEGIKAKANYYLNHPKAYKLAMKKYGKHAKKSL
;
A
#
# COMPACT_ATOMS: atom_id res chain seq x y z
N MET A 1 -54.87 -17.09 -27.04
CA MET A 1 -53.78 -16.51 -27.88
C MET A 1 -52.66 -15.91 -27.08
N SER A 2 -52.87 -15.51 -25.82
CA SER A 2 -51.86 -14.93 -24.93
C SER A 2 -50.76 -15.91 -24.50
N ASP A 3 -51.12 -17.13 -24.14
CA ASP A 3 -50.22 -18.13 -23.55
C ASP A 3 -49.17 -18.70 -24.53
N ALA A 4 -49.55 -18.83 -25.80
CA ALA A 4 -48.64 -19.33 -26.84
C ALA A 4 -47.51 -18.32 -27.15
N VAL A 5 -47.83 -17.04 -27.12
CA VAL A 5 -46.84 -15.95 -27.37
C VAL A 5 -45.89 -15.79 -26.17
N SER A 6 -46.40 -15.89 -24.94
CA SER A 6 -45.55 -15.83 -23.73
C SER A 6 -44.61 -17.03 -23.64
N ASN A 7 -45.07 -18.24 -23.97
CA ASN A 7 -44.20 -19.43 -23.97
C ASN A 7 -43.10 -19.34 -25.04
N LEU A 8 -43.41 -18.83 -26.24
CA LEU A 8 -42.41 -18.63 -27.30
C LEU A 8 -41.37 -17.58 -26.96
N LEU A 9 -41.77 -16.51 -26.26
CA LEU A 9 -40.86 -15.48 -25.75
C LEU A 9 -39.95 -16.03 -24.64
N ILE A 10 -40.51 -16.79 -23.70
CA ILE A 10 -39.73 -17.38 -22.60
C ILE A 10 -38.72 -18.40 -23.17
N GLU A 11 -39.10 -19.21 -24.12
CA GLU A 11 -38.19 -20.17 -24.74
C GLU A 11 -37.06 -19.49 -25.50
N LYS A 12 -37.34 -18.44 -26.28
CA LYS A 12 -36.37 -17.71 -27.06
C LYS A 12 -35.42 -16.88 -26.18
N TYR A 13 -35.94 -16.16 -25.20
CA TYR A 13 -35.12 -15.34 -24.29
C TYR A 13 -34.43 -16.17 -23.19
N GLY A 14 -35.06 -17.28 -22.76
CA GLY A 14 -34.45 -18.21 -21.83
C GLY A 14 -33.21 -18.87 -22.43
N MET A 15 -33.24 -19.26 -23.69
CA MET A 15 -32.07 -19.82 -24.38
C MET A 15 -30.96 -18.79 -24.53
N LEU A 16 -31.28 -17.54 -24.87
CA LEU A 16 -30.30 -16.44 -24.95
C LEU A 16 -29.67 -16.16 -23.61
N PHE A 17 -30.46 -16.10 -22.56
CA PHE A 17 -29.99 -15.90 -21.19
C PHE A 17 -29.05 -17.03 -20.75
N PHE A 18 -29.41 -18.27 -21.04
CA PHE A 18 -28.59 -19.44 -20.73
C PHE A 18 -27.25 -19.43 -21.46
N LEU A 19 -27.21 -19.01 -22.72
CA LEU A 19 -25.97 -18.84 -23.48
C LEU A 19 -25.08 -17.75 -22.90
N ILE A 20 -25.64 -16.61 -22.46
CA ILE A 20 -24.90 -15.54 -21.82
C ILE A 20 -24.25 -16.00 -20.50
N VAL A 21 -25.01 -16.77 -19.70
CA VAL A 21 -24.49 -17.31 -18.43
C VAL A 21 -23.35 -18.30 -18.67
N ILE A 22 -23.47 -19.19 -19.63
CA ILE A 22 -22.42 -20.15 -20.00
C ILE A 22 -21.17 -19.40 -20.47
N PHE A 23 -21.34 -18.38 -21.31
CA PHE A 23 -20.22 -17.61 -21.82
C PHE A 23 -19.51 -16.85 -20.69
N ALA A 24 -20.26 -16.27 -19.75
CA ALA A 24 -19.71 -15.62 -18.57
C ALA A 24 -18.95 -16.59 -17.68
N LEU A 25 -19.48 -17.78 -17.43
CA LEU A 25 -18.80 -18.81 -16.65
C LEU A 25 -17.54 -19.32 -17.34
N ALA A 26 -17.57 -19.51 -18.66
CA ALA A 26 -16.42 -19.93 -19.45
C ALA A 26 -15.31 -18.87 -19.42
N THR A 27 -15.65 -17.58 -19.54
CA THR A 27 -14.66 -16.48 -19.43
C THR A 27 -14.05 -16.41 -18.05
N ILE A 28 -14.82 -16.56 -16.98
CA ILE A 28 -14.32 -16.62 -15.60
C ILE A 28 -13.38 -17.83 -15.42
N ALA A 29 -13.75 -18.98 -15.94
CA ALA A 29 -12.91 -20.18 -15.87
C ALA A 29 -11.57 -19.99 -16.63
N ILE A 30 -11.60 -19.40 -17.82
CA ILE A 30 -10.39 -19.10 -18.61
C ILE A 30 -9.49 -18.13 -17.86
N LEU A 31 -10.05 -17.07 -17.27
CA LEU A 31 -9.28 -16.10 -16.47
C LEU A 31 -8.68 -16.74 -15.22
N HIS A 32 -9.42 -17.64 -14.57
CA HIS A 32 -8.96 -18.27 -13.33
C HIS A 32 -7.92 -19.38 -13.60
N PHE A 33 -8.11 -20.20 -14.60
CA PHE A 33 -7.26 -21.36 -14.90
C PHE A 33 -6.20 -21.07 -15.96
N GLY A 34 -6.51 -20.24 -16.97
CA GLY A 34 -5.60 -19.97 -18.09
C GLY A 34 -4.50 -18.97 -17.76
N PHE A 35 -4.78 -18.00 -16.90
CA PHE A 35 -3.82 -16.94 -16.56
C PHE A 35 -3.31 -17.00 -15.12
N ASN A 36 -3.67 -18.02 -14.34
CA ASN A 36 -3.33 -18.07 -12.89
C ASN A 36 -3.59 -16.72 -12.19
N PHE A 37 -4.67 -16.03 -12.59
CA PHE A 37 -4.98 -14.69 -12.10
C PHE A 37 -5.44 -14.78 -10.64
N ASN A 38 -4.50 -14.69 -9.73
CA ASN A 38 -4.76 -14.66 -8.30
C ASN A 38 -5.08 -13.23 -7.86
N ILE A 39 -6.37 -12.93 -7.71
CA ILE A 39 -6.84 -11.61 -7.24
C ILE A 39 -6.20 -11.23 -5.91
N ASN A 40 -6.00 -12.21 -5.01
CA ASN A 40 -5.34 -11.97 -3.73
C ASN A 40 -3.89 -11.53 -3.90
N GLU A 41 -3.13 -12.16 -4.80
CA GLU A 41 -1.75 -11.74 -5.10
C GLU A 41 -1.71 -10.35 -5.74
N PHE A 42 -2.65 -10.03 -6.60
CA PHE A 42 -2.74 -8.70 -7.20
C PHE A 42 -3.02 -7.63 -6.14
N ILE A 43 -3.97 -7.87 -5.22
CA ILE A 43 -4.33 -6.93 -4.14
C ILE A 43 -3.16 -6.81 -3.14
N THR A 44 -2.57 -7.92 -2.72
CA THR A 44 -1.44 -7.92 -1.77
C THR A 44 -0.20 -7.26 -2.38
N GLY A 45 0.11 -7.55 -3.64
CA GLY A 45 1.19 -6.89 -4.37
C GLY A 45 0.99 -5.39 -4.54
N ARG A 46 -0.26 -4.93 -4.68
CA ARG A 46 -0.56 -3.49 -4.71
C ARG A 46 -0.37 -2.84 -3.35
N LYS A 47 -0.86 -3.46 -2.27
CA LYS A 47 -0.65 -2.98 -0.89
C LYS A 47 0.83 -2.92 -0.54
N GLU A 48 1.59 -3.95 -0.89
CA GLU A 48 3.03 -3.99 -0.65
C GLU A 48 3.78 -2.88 -1.39
N ARG A 49 3.44 -2.61 -2.65
CA ARG A 49 4.01 -1.48 -3.40
C ARG A 49 3.71 -0.14 -2.73
N HIS A 50 2.47 0.07 -2.25
CA HIS A 50 2.12 1.28 -1.52
C HIS A 50 2.86 1.39 -0.20
N ARG A 51 3.04 0.28 0.53
CA ARG A 51 3.82 0.22 1.76
C ARG A 51 5.28 0.61 1.49
N LYS A 52 5.92 0.03 0.49
CA LYS A 52 7.30 0.36 0.10
C LYS A 52 7.45 1.83 -0.31
N LEU A 53 6.48 2.38 -1.05
CA LEU A 53 6.47 3.80 -1.39
C LEU A 53 6.31 4.70 -0.15
N ALA A 54 5.44 4.35 0.79
CA ALA A 54 5.33 5.08 2.04
C ALA A 54 6.65 5.04 2.82
N GLN A 55 7.26 3.88 2.94
CA GLN A 55 8.55 3.71 3.62
C GLN A 55 9.67 4.55 2.99
N SER A 56 9.72 4.64 1.65
CA SER A 56 10.73 5.43 0.95
C SER A 56 10.62 6.95 1.20
N TYR A 57 9.41 7.44 1.49
CA TYR A 57 9.20 8.86 1.82
C TYR A 57 9.28 9.17 3.30
N CYS A 58 9.25 8.17 4.18
CA CYS A 58 9.33 8.39 5.61
C CYS A 58 10.72 8.93 5.98
N PRO A 59 10.82 10.06 6.69
CA PRO A 59 12.11 10.60 7.14
C PRO A 59 12.82 9.72 8.16
N HIS A 60 12.11 8.81 8.85
CA HIS A 60 12.56 7.96 9.95
C HIS A 60 13.08 8.74 11.18
N MET A 61 12.69 10.01 11.28
CA MET A 61 13.08 10.88 12.39
C MET A 61 12.00 11.91 12.66
N ASP A 62 11.99 12.46 13.87
CA ASP A 62 11.19 13.61 14.27
C ASP A 62 12.07 14.78 14.72
N PHE A 63 11.59 15.97 14.44
CA PHE A 63 12.18 17.22 14.90
C PHE A 63 11.29 17.79 16.00
N ILE A 64 11.81 17.83 17.23
CA ILE A 64 11.09 18.35 18.39
C ILE A 64 11.66 19.74 18.67
N PRO A 65 10.83 20.80 18.57
CA PRO A 65 11.28 22.16 18.90
C PRO A 65 11.61 22.24 20.40
N ARG A 66 12.67 23.00 20.72
CA ARG A 66 13.06 23.34 22.09
C ARG A 66 12.77 24.80 22.38
N GLU A 67 12.79 25.16 23.67
CA GLU A 67 12.53 26.52 24.13
C GLU A 67 13.56 27.53 23.63
N ASP A 68 14.80 27.08 23.38
CA ASP A 68 15.92 27.88 22.84
C ASP A 68 15.86 28.08 21.32
N ASN A 69 14.73 27.81 20.67
CA ASN A 69 14.57 27.79 19.22
C ASN A 69 15.43 26.76 18.47
N SER A 70 16.10 25.86 19.16
CA SER A 70 16.78 24.72 18.57
C SER A 70 15.81 23.54 18.36
N PHE A 71 16.28 22.50 17.67
CA PHE A 71 15.51 21.28 17.48
C PHE A 71 16.27 20.09 18.04
N GLN A 72 15.54 19.22 18.75
CA GLN A 72 16.01 17.89 19.06
C GLN A 72 15.60 16.94 17.94
N VAL A 73 16.55 16.15 17.44
CA VAL A 73 16.28 15.12 16.43
C VAL A 73 16.18 13.77 17.15
N ASN A 74 15.05 13.12 16.98
CA ASN A 74 14.82 11.76 17.48
C ASN A 74 14.78 10.79 16.30
N SER A 75 15.64 9.77 16.35
CA SER A 75 15.50 8.60 15.48
C SER A 75 14.21 7.84 15.85
N LEU A 76 13.45 7.46 14.84
CA LEU A 76 12.24 6.66 15.04
C LEU A 76 12.50 5.15 14.99
N PHE A 77 13.73 4.72 14.79
CA PHE A 77 14.10 3.32 14.82
C PHE A 77 14.23 2.81 16.25
N TYR A 78 13.69 1.64 16.49
CA TYR A 78 13.79 0.91 17.75
C TYR A 78 13.97 -0.58 17.48
N THR A 79 14.53 -1.30 18.43
CA THR A 79 14.63 -2.76 18.37
C THR A 79 13.65 -3.38 19.36
N PRO A 80 12.68 -4.19 18.91
CA PRO A 80 11.80 -4.92 19.80
C PRO A 80 12.56 -5.95 20.63
N PHE A 81 12.10 -6.19 21.84
CA PHE A 81 12.70 -7.20 22.72
C PHE A 81 12.76 -8.57 22.03
N GLY A 82 13.91 -9.23 22.11
CA GLY A 82 14.12 -10.56 21.51
C GLY A 82 14.39 -10.57 20.00
N THR A 83 14.59 -9.40 19.37
CA THR A 83 14.96 -9.31 17.96
C THR A 83 16.27 -8.56 17.77
N THR A 84 16.96 -8.80 16.64
CA THR A 84 18.14 -8.06 16.22
C THR A 84 17.83 -7.02 15.16
N ASN A 85 16.58 -6.99 14.67
CA ASN A 85 16.14 -6.06 13.63
C ASN A 85 15.65 -4.75 14.24
N TRP A 86 15.92 -3.67 13.53
CA TRP A 86 15.46 -2.32 13.86
C TRP A 86 14.22 -1.95 13.04
N PHE A 87 13.22 -1.37 13.67
CA PHE A 87 11.95 -1.01 13.03
C PHE A 87 11.65 0.47 13.22
N CYS A 88 11.18 1.12 12.16
CA CYS A 88 10.68 2.48 12.27
C CYS A 88 9.27 2.47 12.89
N THR A 89 9.06 3.21 13.98
CA THR A 89 7.76 3.34 14.67
C THR A 89 6.67 3.93 13.79
N ARG A 90 7.04 4.74 12.79
CA ARG A 90 6.09 5.44 11.92
C ARG A 90 5.67 4.63 10.69
N CYS A 91 6.62 4.01 10.01
CA CYS A 91 6.34 3.34 8.72
C CYS A 91 6.58 1.83 8.74
N GLY A 92 7.08 1.27 9.85
CA GLY A 92 7.39 -0.15 9.96
C GLY A 92 8.52 -0.62 9.05
N ALA A 93 9.34 0.29 8.50
CA ALA A 93 10.53 -0.12 7.75
C ALA A 93 11.49 -0.88 8.65
N MET A 94 12.01 -1.99 8.15
CA MET A 94 12.90 -2.87 8.89
C MET A 94 14.33 -2.71 8.38
N LEU A 95 15.27 -2.58 9.32
CA LEU A 95 16.71 -2.67 9.07
C LEU A 95 17.27 -3.90 9.78
N PRO A 96 18.11 -4.70 9.11
CA PRO A 96 18.74 -5.87 9.72
C PRO A 96 19.93 -5.53 10.62
N TYR A 97 20.27 -4.26 10.73
CA TYR A 97 21.41 -3.73 11.50
C TYR A 97 21.02 -2.41 12.17
N GLU A 98 21.82 -1.99 13.15
CA GLU A 98 21.66 -0.70 13.80
C GLU A 98 21.81 0.44 12.79
N PRO A 99 20.88 1.44 12.81
CA PRO A 99 20.99 2.59 11.93
C PRO A 99 22.31 3.33 12.15
N ASP A 100 22.98 3.69 11.07
CA ASP A 100 24.23 4.47 11.12
C ASP A 100 23.98 5.85 11.73
N PRO A 101 24.58 6.17 12.92
CA PRO A 101 24.39 7.46 13.59
C PRO A 101 24.82 8.65 12.74
N GLU A 102 25.89 8.52 11.97
CA GLU A 102 26.40 9.58 11.10
C GLU A 102 25.46 9.84 9.92
N GLY A 103 24.92 8.78 9.32
CA GLY A 103 23.90 8.89 8.28
C GLY A 103 22.62 9.55 8.79
N ILE A 104 22.19 9.23 10.02
CA ILE A 104 21.03 9.87 10.67
C ILE A 104 21.31 11.36 10.88
N LYS A 105 22.47 11.73 11.42
CA LYS A 105 22.88 13.14 11.63
C LYS A 105 22.94 13.91 10.31
N ALA A 106 23.57 13.34 9.28
CA ALA A 106 23.66 13.96 7.96
C ALA A 106 22.28 14.24 7.37
N LYS A 107 21.37 13.27 7.45
CA LYS A 107 19.99 13.41 6.99
C LYS A 107 19.20 14.42 7.83
N ALA A 108 19.41 14.46 9.13
CA ALA A 108 18.82 15.45 10.02
C ALA A 108 19.26 16.87 9.66
N ASN A 109 20.56 17.08 9.48
CA ASN A 109 21.11 18.37 9.05
C ASN A 109 20.57 18.81 7.69
N TYR A 110 20.44 17.88 6.75
CA TYR A 110 19.80 18.17 5.46
C TYR A 110 18.38 18.71 5.64
N TYR A 111 17.54 18.05 6.42
CA TYR A 111 16.16 18.48 6.62
C TYR A 111 16.03 19.76 7.45
N LEU A 112 16.92 20.00 8.42
CA LEU A 112 16.96 21.26 9.17
C LEU A 112 17.27 22.44 8.24
N ASN A 113 18.22 22.26 7.32
CA ASN A 113 18.56 23.27 6.33
C ASN A 113 17.52 23.38 5.17
N HIS A 114 16.69 22.36 5.00
CA HIS A 114 15.69 22.30 3.92
C HIS A 114 14.29 21.95 4.47
N PRO A 115 13.65 22.82 5.28
CA PRO A 115 12.36 22.51 5.94
C PRO A 115 11.21 22.24 4.94
N LYS A 116 11.28 22.83 3.74
CA LYS A 116 10.32 22.53 2.67
C LYS A 116 10.45 21.08 2.18
N ALA A 117 11.66 20.54 2.10
CA ALA A 117 11.90 19.14 1.73
C ALA A 117 11.33 18.19 2.79
N TYR A 118 11.52 18.49 4.08
CA TYR A 118 10.91 17.71 5.16
C TYR A 118 9.38 17.70 5.10
N LYS A 119 8.75 18.89 4.96
CA LYS A 119 7.28 18.98 4.79
C LYS A 119 6.77 18.20 3.59
N LEU A 120 7.50 18.24 2.47
CA LEU A 120 7.15 17.48 1.27
C LEU A 120 7.27 15.96 1.51
N ALA A 121 8.34 15.50 2.17
CA ALA A 121 8.52 14.10 2.54
C ALA A 121 7.37 13.62 3.43
N MET A 122 7.01 14.36 4.47
CA MET A 122 5.89 14.05 5.37
C MET A 122 4.54 14.03 4.63
N LYS A 123 4.32 14.98 3.73
CA LYS A 123 3.09 15.00 2.90
C LYS A 123 2.99 13.78 2.00
N LYS A 124 4.08 13.40 1.33
CA LYS A 124 4.14 12.20 0.47
C LYS A 124 3.97 10.93 1.30
N TYR A 125 4.68 10.80 2.42
CA TYR A 125 4.51 9.70 3.35
C TYR A 125 3.03 9.54 3.74
N GLY A 126 2.38 10.58 4.26
CA GLY A 126 1.00 10.53 4.71
C GLY A 126 0.00 10.17 3.59
N LYS A 127 0.27 10.60 2.35
CA LYS A 127 -0.54 10.23 1.18
C LYS A 127 -0.47 8.74 0.86
N HIS A 128 0.72 8.14 0.96
CA HIS A 128 0.92 6.73 0.66
C HIS A 128 0.60 5.82 1.85
N ALA A 129 0.87 6.27 3.08
CA ALA A 129 0.51 5.54 4.30
C ALA A 129 -1.01 5.29 4.40
N LYS A 130 -1.85 6.29 4.07
CA LYS A 130 -3.32 6.13 4.03
C LYS A 130 -3.81 5.11 3.01
N LYS A 131 -3.04 4.80 1.97
CA LYS A 131 -3.39 3.83 0.94
C LYS A 131 -2.92 2.40 1.25
N SER A 132 -2.05 2.24 2.23
CA SER A 132 -1.48 0.95 2.63
C SER A 132 -2.21 0.30 3.82
N LEU A 133 -3.13 1.05 4.45
CA LEU A 133 -4.07 0.57 5.48
C LEU A 133 -5.36 0.06 4.84
#